data_b9d2ab5ddd614ae0bd4fc08339fc61de
#
_entry.id   b9d2ab5ddd614ae0bd4fc08339fc61de
#
_cell.length_a   1.000
_cell.length_b   1.000
_cell.length_c   1.000
_cell.angle_alpha   90.00
_cell.angle_beta   90.00
_cell.angle_gamma   90.00
#
_symmetry.space_group_name_H-M   'P 1'
#
loop_
_entity.id
_entity.type
_entity.pdbx_description
1 polymer ?
#
loop_
_entity_poly.entity_id
_entity_poly.type
_entity_poly.pdbx_seq_one_letter_code
_entity_poly.pdbx_strand_id
1 'polypeptide(L)'
;RTLATMAACSFMFSMVQMSLTTYLVTYLHDDLAYGMVSAGLLLSVTQMGGIGGRIAWGVVADRWMGAQKTLALLACLMALSALATALLLPVMPIWGIWAILLVFGASAIGWNGVYLAEVARQAPEGKASVATGGTLTFTFLGVVIGPPLFGALSSAFGTYRAGFLALVVTSSLCAWVLYRLKPSAVMPAPE
;
A
#
# COMPACT_ATOMS: atom_id res chain seq x y z
N ARG A 1 14.83 -9.24 14.40
CA ARG A 1 13.74 -8.29 14.71
C ARG A 1 13.33 -7.46 13.49
N THR A 2 14.27 -6.93 12.71
CA THR A 2 13.95 -6.06 11.55
C THR A 2 13.15 -6.80 10.47
N LEU A 3 13.54 -8.04 10.09
CA LEU A 3 12.80 -8.84 9.12
C LEU A 3 11.36 -9.17 9.59
N ALA A 4 11.16 -9.45 10.88
CA ALA A 4 9.83 -9.69 11.43
C ALA A 4 8.95 -8.43 11.35
N THR A 5 9.53 -7.26 11.61
CA THR A 5 8.80 -5.99 11.45
C THR A 5 8.50 -5.69 9.99
N MET A 6 9.44 -5.98 9.09
CA MET A 6 9.21 -5.86 7.65
C MET A 6 8.09 -6.80 7.18
N ALA A 7 8.04 -8.04 7.69
CA ALA A 7 6.95 -8.98 7.40
C ALA A 7 5.59 -8.46 7.91
N ALA A 8 5.53 -7.88 9.11
CA ALA A 8 4.31 -7.26 9.63
C ALA A 8 3.86 -6.05 8.78
N CYS A 9 4.81 -5.23 8.30
CA CYS A 9 4.50 -4.12 7.41
C CYS A 9 3.98 -4.62 6.05
N SER A 10 4.55 -5.68 5.49
CA SER A 10 4.07 -6.24 4.22
C SER A 10 2.66 -6.82 4.33
N PHE A 11 2.32 -7.42 5.47
CA PHE A 11 0.96 -7.84 5.79
C PHE A 11 -0.01 -6.65 5.72
N MET A 12 0.32 -5.52 6.37
CA MET A 12 -0.51 -4.32 6.36
C MET A 12 -0.61 -3.70 4.96
N PHE A 13 0.50 -3.58 4.23
CA PHE A 13 0.52 -3.06 2.88
C PHE A 13 -0.33 -3.89 1.90
N SER A 14 -0.23 -5.20 1.98
CA SER A 14 -1.01 -6.09 1.12
C SER A 14 -2.50 -6.09 1.46
N MET A 15 -2.88 -5.93 2.74
CA MET A 15 -4.27 -5.69 3.12
C MET A 15 -4.82 -4.43 2.45
N VAL A 16 -4.08 -3.31 2.49
CA VAL A 16 -4.48 -2.05 1.85
C VAL A 16 -4.61 -2.22 0.35
N GLN A 17 -3.57 -2.79 -0.29
CA GLN A 17 -3.54 -3.02 -1.73
C GLN A 17 -4.73 -3.85 -2.21
N MET A 18 -4.97 -5.00 -1.60
CA MET A 18 -6.02 -5.91 -2.05
C MET A 18 -7.42 -5.39 -1.74
N SER A 19 -7.62 -4.74 -0.60
CA SER A 19 -8.91 -4.10 -0.30
C SER A 19 -9.20 -2.96 -1.28
N LEU A 20 -8.22 -2.12 -1.61
CA LEU A 20 -8.38 -1.07 -2.62
C LEU A 20 -8.79 -1.66 -3.97
N THR A 21 -8.05 -2.64 -4.48
CA THR A 21 -8.31 -3.19 -5.82
C THR A 21 -9.62 -3.98 -5.88
N THR A 22 -10.03 -4.61 -4.79
CA THR A 22 -11.28 -5.38 -4.73
C THR A 22 -12.51 -4.47 -4.63
N TYR A 23 -12.46 -3.43 -3.79
CA TYR A 23 -13.66 -2.68 -3.43
C TYR A 23 -13.77 -1.29 -4.07
N LEU A 24 -12.74 -0.80 -4.78
CA LEU A 24 -12.79 0.55 -5.37
C LEU A 24 -13.95 0.70 -6.35
N VAL A 25 -14.14 -0.25 -7.26
CA VAL A 25 -15.22 -0.20 -8.27
C VAL A 25 -16.58 -0.24 -7.59
N THR A 26 -16.76 -1.13 -6.62
CA THR A 26 -18.00 -1.27 -5.87
C THR A 26 -18.32 0.01 -5.08
N TYR A 27 -17.33 0.58 -4.40
CA TYR A 27 -17.48 1.85 -3.70
C TYR A 27 -17.89 3.00 -4.63
N LEU A 28 -17.23 3.12 -5.78
CA LEU A 28 -17.55 4.17 -6.76
C LEU A 28 -18.94 3.98 -7.35
N HIS A 29 -19.37 2.74 -7.54
CA HIS A 29 -20.68 2.43 -8.11
C HIS A 29 -21.81 2.57 -7.07
N ASP A 30 -21.70 1.89 -5.94
CA ASP A 30 -22.79 1.76 -4.97
C ASP A 30 -22.93 3.00 -4.08
N ASP A 31 -21.80 3.55 -3.57
CA ASP A 31 -21.83 4.71 -2.66
C ASP A 31 -21.81 6.06 -3.39
N LEU A 32 -21.20 6.14 -4.58
CA LEU A 32 -21.01 7.40 -5.32
C LEU A 32 -21.77 7.47 -6.65
N ALA A 33 -22.56 6.43 -6.99
CA ALA A 33 -23.41 6.36 -8.18
C ALA A 33 -22.66 6.54 -9.52
N TYR A 34 -21.38 6.18 -9.59
CA TYR A 34 -20.65 6.15 -10.85
C TYR A 34 -21.14 4.98 -11.73
N GLY A 35 -21.22 5.23 -13.06
CA GLY A 35 -21.46 4.13 -14.00
C GLY A 35 -20.34 3.10 -13.94
N MET A 36 -20.65 1.82 -14.14
CA MET A 36 -19.70 0.70 -14.02
C MET A 36 -18.45 0.88 -14.89
N VAL A 37 -18.62 1.39 -16.12
CA VAL A 37 -17.50 1.68 -17.04
C VAL A 37 -16.59 2.77 -16.47
N SER A 38 -17.16 3.86 -15.96
CA SER A 38 -16.37 4.95 -15.36
C SER A 38 -15.63 4.50 -14.10
N ALA A 39 -16.27 3.69 -13.25
CA ALA A 39 -15.63 3.10 -12.07
C ALA A 39 -14.46 2.17 -12.47
N GLY A 40 -14.64 1.36 -13.51
CA GLY A 40 -13.59 0.50 -14.06
C GLY A 40 -12.41 1.31 -14.65
N LEU A 41 -12.67 2.43 -15.33
CA LEU A 41 -11.62 3.33 -15.81
C LEU A 41 -10.83 3.95 -14.66
N LEU A 42 -11.50 4.35 -13.57
CA LEU A 42 -10.84 4.88 -12.37
C LEU A 42 -9.96 3.82 -11.68
N LEU A 43 -10.40 2.57 -11.65
CA LEU A 43 -9.53 1.46 -11.22
C LEU A 43 -8.33 1.29 -12.15
N SER A 44 -8.50 1.41 -13.45
CA SER A 44 -7.39 1.34 -14.42
C SER A 44 -6.36 2.44 -14.19
N VAL A 45 -6.79 3.67 -13.89
CA VAL A 45 -5.90 4.78 -13.49
C VAL A 45 -5.12 4.43 -12.22
N THR A 46 -5.79 3.85 -11.23
CA THR A 46 -5.15 3.38 -9.99
C THR A 46 -4.07 2.34 -10.28
N GLN A 47 -4.34 1.38 -11.15
CA GLN A 47 -3.38 0.35 -11.57
C GLN A 47 -2.20 0.92 -12.35
N MET A 48 -2.44 1.89 -13.24
CA MET A 48 -1.36 2.60 -13.95
C MET A 48 -0.46 3.36 -12.97
N GLY A 49 -1.04 4.02 -11.97
CA GLY A 49 -0.30 4.60 -10.85
C GLY A 49 0.61 3.57 -10.18
N GLY A 50 0.10 2.37 -9.92
CA GLY A 50 0.85 1.27 -9.34
C GLY A 50 2.04 0.81 -10.19
N ILE A 51 1.86 0.71 -11.50
CA ILE A 51 2.94 0.32 -12.44
C ILE A 51 4.04 1.40 -12.43
N GLY A 52 3.67 2.67 -12.62
CA GLY A 52 4.62 3.79 -12.58
C GLY A 52 5.29 3.93 -11.21
N GLY A 53 4.52 3.75 -10.14
CA GLY A 53 4.98 3.79 -8.76
C GLY A 53 6.09 2.78 -8.46
N ARG A 54 5.98 1.55 -8.95
CA ARG A 54 7.03 0.52 -8.75
C ARG A 54 8.40 0.98 -9.24
N ILE A 55 8.44 1.63 -10.40
CA ILE A 55 9.69 2.14 -10.98
C ILE A 55 10.15 3.39 -10.22
N ALA A 56 9.25 4.35 -10.05
CA ALA A 56 9.58 5.64 -9.41
C ALA A 56 10.08 5.46 -7.97
N TRP A 57 9.41 4.66 -7.16
CA TRP A 57 9.78 4.44 -5.76
C TRP A 57 11.06 3.61 -5.62
N GLY A 58 11.35 2.72 -6.56
CA GLY A 58 12.67 2.06 -6.64
C GLY A 58 13.79 3.08 -6.78
N VAL A 59 13.67 3.99 -7.74
CA VAL A 59 14.65 5.07 -7.96
C VAL A 59 14.76 5.99 -6.74
N VAL A 60 13.64 6.36 -6.12
CA VAL A 60 13.63 7.20 -4.90
C VAL A 60 14.35 6.48 -3.74
N ALA A 61 14.09 5.20 -3.57
CA ALA A 61 14.73 4.40 -2.52
C ALA A 61 16.23 4.26 -2.73
N ASP A 62 16.67 4.02 -3.97
CA ASP A 62 18.08 3.75 -4.27
C ASP A 62 18.93 5.02 -4.28
N ARG A 63 18.37 6.16 -4.75
CA ARG A 63 19.17 7.38 -4.96
C ARG A 63 19.06 8.41 -3.85
N TRP A 64 17.90 8.49 -3.14
CA TRP A 64 17.64 9.65 -2.29
C TRP A 64 17.34 9.34 -0.83
N MET A 65 16.47 8.39 -0.54
CA MET A 65 15.90 8.26 0.81
C MET A 65 16.26 6.96 1.53
N GLY A 66 16.66 5.93 0.78
CA GLY A 66 16.77 4.57 1.30
C GLY A 66 15.41 3.89 1.44
N ALA A 67 15.42 2.55 1.39
CA ALA A 67 14.19 1.76 1.30
C ALA A 67 13.25 1.97 2.50
N GLN A 68 13.77 2.01 3.73
CA GLN A 68 12.95 2.16 4.94
C GLN A 68 12.17 3.48 4.97
N LYS A 69 12.83 4.60 4.65
CA LYS A 69 12.18 5.92 4.62
C LYS A 69 11.17 6.00 3.48
N THR A 70 11.50 5.40 2.33
CA THR A 70 10.58 5.33 1.18
C THR A 70 9.33 4.53 1.55
N LEU A 71 9.46 3.38 2.21
CA LEU A 71 8.30 2.60 2.67
C LEU A 71 7.46 3.36 3.71
N ALA A 72 8.08 4.10 4.62
CA ALA A 72 7.37 4.96 5.57
C ALA A 72 6.59 6.08 4.86
N LEU A 73 7.21 6.73 3.86
CA LEU A 73 6.53 7.72 3.01
C LEU A 73 5.35 7.10 2.26
N LEU A 74 5.52 5.90 1.70
CA LEU A 74 4.44 5.18 1.02
C LEU A 74 3.28 4.87 1.95
N ALA A 75 3.55 4.44 3.18
CA ALA A 75 2.50 4.23 4.19
C ALA A 75 1.75 5.52 4.53
N CYS A 76 2.44 6.66 4.63
CA CYS A 76 1.79 7.96 4.82
C CYS A 76 0.93 8.35 3.60
N LEU A 77 1.44 8.17 2.38
CA LEU A 77 0.69 8.44 1.16
C LEU A 77 -0.55 7.54 1.05
N MET A 78 -0.45 6.26 1.41
CA MET A 78 -1.61 5.37 1.48
C MET A 78 -2.66 5.86 2.47
N ALA A 79 -2.24 6.27 3.68
CA ALA A 79 -3.15 6.78 4.70
C ALA A 79 -3.88 8.04 4.22
N LEU A 80 -3.14 9.00 3.64
CA LEU A 80 -3.71 10.24 3.11
C LEU A 80 -4.65 9.97 1.93
N SER A 81 -4.25 9.08 1.01
CA SER A 81 -5.08 8.71 -0.14
C SER A 81 -6.34 7.96 0.26
N ALA A 82 -6.24 7.03 1.23
CA ALA A 82 -7.40 6.33 1.78
C ALA A 82 -8.38 7.30 2.47
N LEU A 83 -7.84 8.26 3.24
CA LEU A 83 -8.64 9.32 3.88
C LEU A 83 -9.32 10.21 2.84
N ALA A 84 -8.57 10.66 1.82
CA ALA A 84 -9.12 11.44 0.72
C ALA A 84 -10.18 10.66 -0.07
N THR A 85 -9.97 9.35 -0.29
CA THR A 85 -10.95 8.48 -0.92
C THR A 85 -12.24 8.39 -0.10
N ALA A 86 -12.15 8.22 1.21
CA ALA A 86 -13.31 8.13 2.09
C ALA A 86 -14.10 9.44 2.20
N LEU A 87 -13.41 10.59 2.27
CA LEU A 87 -14.04 11.86 2.64
C LEU A 87 -14.20 12.84 1.48
N LEU A 88 -13.27 12.88 0.54
CA LEU A 88 -13.21 13.92 -0.48
C LEU A 88 -13.77 13.49 -1.83
N LEU A 89 -13.71 12.20 -2.19
CA LEU A 89 -14.22 11.75 -3.50
C LEU A 89 -15.65 12.21 -3.81
N PRO A 90 -16.60 12.20 -2.86
CA PRO A 90 -17.97 12.63 -3.15
C PRO A 90 -18.12 14.07 -3.58
N VAL A 91 -17.17 14.95 -3.23
CA VAL A 91 -17.25 16.41 -3.48
C VAL A 91 -16.18 16.91 -4.45
N MET A 92 -15.25 16.03 -4.88
CA MET A 92 -14.16 16.39 -5.76
C MET A 92 -14.59 16.39 -7.24
N PRO A 93 -14.06 17.31 -8.05
CA PRO A 93 -14.19 17.22 -9.51
C PRO A 93 -13.43 16.01 -10.04
N ILE A 94 -13.82 15.51 -11.22
CA ILE A 94 -13.30 14.26 -11.80
C ILE A 94 -11.77 14.21 -11.89
N TRP A 95 -11.11 15.30 -12.23
CA TRP A 95 -9.66 15.37 -12.30
C TRP A 95 -8.99 15.24 -10.92
N GLY A 96 -9.64 15.73 -9.86
CA GLY A 96 -9.18 15.53 -8.47
C GLY A 96 -9.28 14.06 -8.05
N ILE A 97 -10.36 13.38 -8.44
CA ILE A 97 -10.53 11.94 -8.23
C ILE A 97 -9.42 11.14 -8.92
N TRP A 98 -9.11 11.48 -10.18
CA TRP A 98 -8.01 10.85 -10.91
C TRP A 98 -6.66 11.02 -10.20
N ALA A 99 -6.37 12.23 -9.72
CA ALA A 99 -5.13 12.53 -9.00
C ALA A 99 -5.03 11.72 -7.69
N ILE A 100 -6.09 11.69 -6.88
CA ILE A 100 -6.13 10.92 -5.62
C ILE A 100 -5.92 9.43 -5.89
N LEU A 101 -6.64 8.86 -6.85
CA LEU A 101 -6.57 7.44 -7.15
C LEU A 101 -5.25 7.04 -7.82
N LEU A 102 -4.65 7.91 -8.64
CA LEU A 102 -3.32 7.70 -9.20
C LEU A 102 -2.26 7.62 -8.10
N VAL A 103 -2.28 8.56 -7.16
CA VAL A 103 -1.36 8.57 -6.00
C VAL A 103 -1.61 7.38 -5.08
N PHE A 104 -2.88 7.02 -4.86
CA PHE A 104 -3.23 5.85 -4.07
C PHE A 104 -2.68 4.57 -4.72
N GLY A 105 -2.88 4.40 -6.01
CA GLY A 105 -2.31 3.27 -6.76
C GLY A 105 -0.78 3.25 -6.72
N ALA A 106 -0.14 4.39 -6.96
CA ALA A 106 1.31 4.53 -6.93
C ALA A 106 1.89 4.13 -5.56
N SER A 107 1.22 4.47 -4.46
CA SER A 107 1.66 4.09 -3.11
C SER A 107 1.26 2.66 -2.74
N ALA A 108 -0.03 2.30 -2.88
CA ALA A 108 -0.59 1.04 -2.40
C ALA A 108 -0.23 -0.19 -3.26
N ILE A 109 0.18 0.01 -4.51
CA ILE A 109 0.60 -1.07 -5.42
C ILE A 109 2.10 -0.99 -5.71
N GLY A 110 2.68 0.22 -5.63
CA GLY A 110 4.08 0.47 -5.97
C GLY A 110 5.12 -0.01 -4.93
N TRP A 111 4.74 -0.30 -3.71
CA TRP A 111 5.64 -0.63 -2.59
C TRP A 111 6.43 -1.93 -2.75
N ASN A 112 5.91 -2.89 -3.51
CA ASN A 112 6.45 -4.26 -3.59
C ASN A 112 7.93 -4.31 -4.01
N GLY A 113 8.34 -3.49 -5.01
CA GLY A 113 9.71 -3.48 -5.50
C GLY A 113 10.71 -3.02 -4.43
N VAL A 114 10.42 -1.91 -3.76
CA VAL A 114 11.25 -1.37 -2.68
C VAL A 114 11.33 -2.36 -1.51
N TYR A 115 10.20 -2.98 -1.18
CA TYR A 115 10.11 -3.95 -0.08
C TYR A 115 10.97 -5.19 -0.33
N LEU A 116 10.81 -5.82 -1.50
CA LEU A 116 11.54 -7.06 -1.83
C LEU A 116 13.05 -6.82 -1.93
N ALA A 117 13.47 -5.68 -2.49
CA ALA A 117 14.87 -5.29 -2.54
C ALA A 117 15.46 -5.12 -1.13
N GLU A 118 14.71 -4.52 -0.21
CA GLU A 118 15.15 -4.33 1.18
C GLU A 118 15.20 -5.64 1.96
N VAL A 119 14.23 -6.53 1.80
CA VAL A 119 14.24 -7.87 2.41
C VAL A 119 15.45 -8.66 1.94
N ALA A 120 15.75 -8.64 0.64
CA ALA A 120 16.92 -9.34 0.09
C ALA A 120 18.24 -8.78 0.65
N ARG A 121 18.32 -7.45 0.83
CA ARG A 121 19.50 -6.77 1.38
C ARG A 121 19.73 -7.08 2.86
N GLN A 122 18.66 -7.26 3.63
CA GLN A 122 18.73 -7.58 5.07
C GLN A 122 18.84 -9.09 5.36
N ALA A 123 18.72 -9.91 4.35
CA ALA A 123 18.86 -11.36 4.51
C ALA A 123 20.31 -11.74 4.81
N PRO A 124 20.57 -12.75 5.68
CA PRO A 124 21.90 -13.31 5.84
C PRO A 124 22.47 -13.83 4.51
N GLU A 125 23.78 -13.84 4.36
CA GLU A 125 24.45 -14.34 3.15
C GLU A 125 23.93 -15.72 2.74
N GLY A 126 23.61 -15.87 1.46
CA GLY A 126 23.06 -17.10 0.89
C GLY A 126 21.62 -17.46 1.28
N LYS A 127 20.93 -16.64 2.11
CA LYS A 127 19.57 -16.91 2.58
C LYS A 127 18.51 -15.92 2.07
N ALA A 128 18.82 -15.14 1.05
CA ALA A 128 17.90 -14.14 0.51
C ALA A 128 16.56 -14.76 0.04
N SER A 129 16.60 -15.91 -0.64
CA SER A 129 15.38 -16.60 -1.09
C SER A 129 14.51 -17.09 0.07
N VAL A 130 15.12 -17.59 1.14
CA VAL A 130 14.40 -18.07 2.34
C VAL A 130 13.77 -16.89 3.08
N ALA A 131 14.51 -15.78 3.23
CA ALA A 131 13.98 -14.56 3.86
C ALA A 131 12.82 -13.97 3.05
N THR A 132 12.96 -13.90 1.72
CA THR A 132 11.91 -13.42 0.82
C THR A 132 10.68 -14.33 0.89
N GLY A 133 10.85 -15.65 0.79
CA GLY A 133 9.74 -16.60 0.89
C GLY A 133 9.01 -16.51 2.23
N GLY A 134 9.75 -16.41 3.34
CA GLY A 134 9.19 -16.26 4.68
C GLY A 134 8.38 -14.96 4.83
N THR A 135 8.89 -13.83 4.32
CA THR A 135 8.17 -12.55 4.39
C THR A 135 6.97 -12.51 3.44
N LEU A 136 7.05 -13.13 2.27
CA LEU A 136 5.93 -13.25 1.33
C LEU A 136 4.75 -14.05 1.92
N THR A 137 4.99 -15.01 2.81
CA THR A 137 3.91 -15.70 3.52
C THR A 137 3.01 -14.71 4.27
N PHE A 138 3.61 -13.75 4.98
CA PHE A 138 2.85 -12.69 5.66
C PHE A 138 2.16 -11.75 4.68
N THR A 139 2.80 -11.43 3.55
CA THR A 139 2.18 -10.65 2.47
C THR A 139 0.91 -11.35 1.97
N PHE A 140 0.98 -12.65 1.66
CA PHE A 140 -0.19 -13.41 1.19
C PHE A 140 -1.27 -13.58 2.26
N LEU A 141 -0.92 -13.67 3.54
CA LEU A 141 -1.92 -13.62 4.62
C LEU A 141 -2.68 -12.29 4.60
N GLY A 142 -2.01 -11.17 4.38
CA GLY A 142 -2.67 -9.87 4.22
C GLY A 142 -3.59 -9.80 3.00
N VAL A 143 -3.16 -10.40 1.88
CA VAL A 143 -4.00 -10.54 0.67
C VAL A 143 -5.30 -11.29 0.98
N VAL A 144 -5.23 -12.39 1.74
CA VAL A 144 -6.40 -13.22 2.06
C VAL A 144 -7.30 -12.59 3.12
N ILE A 145 -6.73 -11.92 4.13
CA ILE A 145 -7.49 -11.36 5.26
C ILE A 145 -8.03 -9.96 4.97
N GLY A 146 -7.31 -9.16 4.19
CA GLY A 146 -7.66 -7.75 3.94
C GLY A 146 -9.05 -7.55 3.38
N PRO A 147 -9.38 -8.10 2.20
CA PRO A 147 -10.69 -7.88 1.57
C PRO A 147 -11.88 -8.38 2.42
N PRO A 148 -11.86 -9.58 3.04
CA PRO A 148 -12.93 -9.99 3.94
C PRO A 148 -13.14 -9.06 5.13
N LEU A 149 -12.07 -8.58 5.75
CA LEU A 149 -12.15 -7.64 6.86
C LEU A 149 -12.73 -6.29 6.42
N PHE A 150 -12.28 -5.77 5.27
CA PHE A 150 -12.82 -4.57 4.66
C PHE A 150 -14.32 -4.71 4.38
N GLY A 151 -14.72 -5.83 3.76
CA GLY A 151 -16.12 -6.12 3.44
C GLY A 151 -16.99 -6.26 4.69
N ALA A 152 -16.52 -6.94 5.73
CA ALA A 152 -17.22 -7.07 6.99
C ALA A 152 -17.46 -5.72 7.67
N LEU A 153 -16.44 -4.83 7.69
CA LEU A 153 -16.59 -3.47 8.21
C LEU A 153 -17.57 -2.66 7.37
N SER A 154 -17.46 -2.71 6.05
CA SER A 154 -18.36 -2.00 5.14
C SER A 154 -19.82 -2.44 5.32
N SER A 155 -20.05 -3.73 5.47
CA SER A 155 -21.38 -4.29 5.72
C SER A 155 -21.94 -3.90 7.09
N ALA A 156 -21.10 -3.91 8.13
CA ALA A 156 -21.51 -3.54 9.49
C ALA A 156 -21.94 -2.07 9.60
N PHE A 157 -21.31 -1.18 8.83
CA PHE A 157 -21.62 0.26 8.82
C PHE A 157 -22.50 0.69 7.66
N GLY A 158 -22.87 -0.20 6.74
CA GLY A 158 -23.69 0.09 5.57
C GLY A 158 -23.05 1.04 4.54
N THR A 159 -21.73 1.18 4.55
CA THR A 159 -20.99 2.05 3.61
C THR A 159 -19.54 1.60 3.45
N TYR A 160 -19.02 1.66 2.24
CA TYR A 160 -17.62 1.35 1.94
C TYR A 160 -16.64 2.39 2.51
N ARG A 161 -17.12 3.58 2.88
CA ARG A 161 -16.30 4.60 3.59
C ARG A 161 -15.68 4.05 4.87
N ALA A 162 -16.41 3.22 5.62
CA ALA A 162 -15.91 2.60 6.84
C ALA A 162 -14.70 1.70 6.56
N GLY A 163 -14.74 0.93 5.47
CA GLY A 163 -13.61 0.14 5.01
C GLY A 163 -12.39 1.01 4.68
N PHE A 164 -12.56 2.09 3.91
CA PHE A 164 -11.46 3.01 3.60
C PHE A 164 -10.89 3.70 4.84
N LEU A 165 -11.71 4.07 5.83
CA LEU A 165 -11.25 4.62 7.10
C LEU A 165 -10.43 3.59 7.91
N ALA A 166 -10.78 2.31 7.85
CA ALA A 166 -9.97 1.26 8.44
C ALA A 166 -8.60 1.14 7.75
N LEU A 167 -8.53 1.35 6.42
CA LEU A 167 -7.25 1.40 5.71
C LEU A 167 -6.39 2.59 6.14
N VAL A 168 -6.98 3.73 6.52
CA VAL A 168 -6.25 4.87 7.12
C VAL A 168 -5.55 4.42 8.40
N VAL A 169 -6.27 3.73 9.29
CA VAL A 169 -5.70 3.24 10.56
C VAL A 169 -4.56 2.25 10.30
N THR A 170 -4.78 1.29 9.41
CA THR A 170 -3.78 0.27 9.05
C THR A 170 -2.51 0.91 8.47
N SER A 171 -2.67 1.84 7.52
CA SER A 171 -1.54 2.53 6.89
C SER A 171 -0.80 3.45 7.85
N SER A 172 -1.53 4.16 8.73
CA SER A 172 -0.93 5.03 9.75
C SER A 172 -0.13 4.24 10.78
N LEU A 173 -0.65 3.07 11.20
CA LEU A 173 0.07 2.16 12.09
C LEU A 173 1.35 1.65 11.42
N CYS A 174 1.27 1.27 10.15
CA CYS A 174 2.44 0.84 9.39
C CYS A 174 3.49 1.96 9.26
N ALA A 175 3.08 3.19 8.97
CA ALA A 175 3.96 4.35 8.91
C ALA A 175 4.66 4.60 10.26
N TRP A 176 3.92 4.52 11.35
CA TRP A 176 4.47 4.69 12.69
C TRP A 176 5.48 3.60 13.06
N VAL A 177 5.18 2.34 12.74
CA VAL A 177 6.09 1.21 12.96
C VAL A 177 7.38 1.39 12.17
N LEU A 178 7.28 1.74 10.88
CA LEU A 178 8.45 1.96 10.03
C LEU A 178 9.29 3.16 10.47
N TYR A 179 8.65 4.23 10.96
CA TYR A 179 9.34 5.40 11.49
C TYR A 179 10.14 5.08 12.75
N ARG A 180 9.62 4.19 13.62
CA ARG A 180 10.29 3.75 14.85
C ARG A 180 11.41 2.73 14.63
N LEU A 181 11.49 2.10 13.48
CA LEU A 181 12.62 1.24 13.15
C LEU A 181 13.90 2.09 13.06
N LYS A 182 14.95 1.67 13.76
CA LYS A 182 16.27 2.28 13.56
C LYS A 182 16.73 1.94 12.14
N PRO A 183 17.29 2.93 11.40
CA PRO A 183 17.86 2.66 10.09
C PRO A 183 18.87 1.52 10.20
N SER A 184 18.76 0.52 9.33
CA SER A 184 19.81 -0.48 9.20
C SER A 184 21.10 0.24 8.81
N ALA A 185 22.18 0.02 9.58
CA ALA A 185 23.49 0.52 9.20
C ALA A 185 23.80 -0.07 7.81
N VAL A 186 23.99 0.80 6.84
CA VAL A 186 24.46 0.42 5.51
C VAL A 186 25.85 -0.19 5.74
N MET A 187 26.00 -1.50 5.54
CA MET A 187 27.33 -2.08 5.47
C MET A 187 28.06 -1.40 4.29
N PRO A 188 29.24 -0.82 4.51
CA PRO A 188 30.03 -0.29 3.41
C PRO A 188 30.29 -1.43 2.42
N ALA A 189 30.20 -1.11 1.12
CA ALA A 189 30.57 -2.05 0.08
C ALA A 189 31.99 -2.56 0.33
N PRO A 190 32.28 -3.85 0.18
CA PRO A 190 33.63 -4.33 0.21
C PRO A 190 34.44 -3.65 -0.91
N GLU A 191 35.57 -3.05 -0.55
CA GLU A 191 36.54 -2.46 -1.49
C GLU A 191 37.11 -3.49 -2.46
#